data_6e48e2c84deb7df18b07553689e956d8
#
_entry.id   6e48e2c84deb7df18b07553689e956d8
#
_cell.length_a   1.000
_cell.length_b   1.000
_cell.length_c   1.000
_cell.angle_alpha   90.00
_cell.angle_beta   90.00
_cell.angle_gamma   90.00
#
_symmetry.space_group_name_H-M   'P 1'
#
loop_
_entity.id
_entity.type
_entity.pdbx_description
1 polymer ?
#
loop_
_entity_poly.entity_id
_entity_poly.type
_entity_poly.pdbx_seq_one_letter_code
_entity_poly.pdbx_strand_id
1 'polypeptide(L)'
;MPIGDITDYSGDFYLKNIRSSFQARNEMPWGDSIPEDIFRHFVLPVRINNENLDESRMVFFDELKDRVKGLSLYDAVLEVNHWCHEKVIYTPSDGRTSSPLASVKTAYGRCGEESTFTVAALRSVGIPARQVYTPRWAHTDDNHAWVEAWVNGKWYFFGACEPEPVLNLGWFNGPAYRGMLMHTKVFGKYNGPEDVMERTDGYTEINVIDNYAPSAKAVITVTDANGKPVKDALVEFKIY
;
A
#
# COMPACT_ATOMS: atom_id res chain seq x y z
N MET A 1 7.45 -13.88 -5.57
CA MET A 1 6.70 -14.13 -4.33
C MET A 1 7.73 -14.51 -3.27
N PRO A 2 7.65 -13.98 -2.03
CA PRO A 2 8.57 -14.35 -0.96
C PRO A 2 8.64 -15.87 -0.74
N ILE A 3 9.80 -16.40 -0.39
CA ILE A 3 9.99 -17.87 -0.21
C ILE A 3 9.07 -18.38 0.90
N GLY A 4 8.94 -17.65 2.01
CA GLY A 4 8.02 -18.02 3.10
C GLY A 4 6.57 -18.18 2.63
N ASP A 5 6.10 -17.33 1.71
CA ASP A 5 4.73 -17.43 1.18
C ASP A 5 4.51 -18.71 0.37
N ILE A 6 5.57 -19.20 -0.31
CA ILE A 6 5.49 -20.44 -1.08
C ILE A 6 5.45 -21.66 -0.16
N THR A 7 6.13 -21.60 0.98
CA THR A 7 6.25 -22.72 1.92
C THR A 7 5.11 -22.78 2.94
N ASP A 8 4.58 -21.63 3.35
CA ASP A 8 3.66 -21.52 4.47
C ASP A 8 2.18 -21.61 4.06
N TYR A 9 1.88 -21.35 2.76
CA TYR A 9 0.52 -21.35 2.24
C TYR A 9 0.32 -22.33 1.08
N SER A 10 -0.82 -23.02 1.08
CA SER A 10 -1.13 -24.02 0.06
C SER A 10 -1.49 -23.40 -1.30
N GLY A 11 -1.35 -24.19 -2.37
CA GLY A 11 -1.83 -23.78 -3.70
C GLY A 11 -3.33 -23.45 -3.72
N ASP A 12 -4.13 -24.17 -2.93
CA ASP A 12 -5.58 -23.89 -2.80
C ASP A 12 -5.86 -22.54 -2.17
N PHE A 13 -5.06 -22.09 -1.21
CA PHE A 13 -5.15 -20.75 -0.63
C PHE A 13 -4.98 -19.68 -1.72
N TYR A 14 -3.93 -19.79 -2.54
CA TYR A 14 -3.71 -18.84 -3.64
C TYR A 14 -4.80 -18.92 -4.70
N LEU A 15 -5.25 -20.12 -5.05
CA LEU A 15 -6.31 -20.29 -6.05
C LEU A 15 -7.63 -19.66 -5.62
N LYS A 16 -8.02 -19.78 -4.35
CA LYS A 16 -9.19 -19.10 -3.78
C LYS A 16 -9.05 -17.57 -3.89
N ASN A 17 -7.91 -17.03 -3.48
CA ASN A 17 -7.64 -15.59 -3.56
C ASN A 17 -7.66 -15.05 -4.99
N ILE A 18 -7.07 -15.79 -5.94
CA ILE A 18 -7.11 -15.45 -7.38
C ILE A 18 -8.56 -15.43 -7.88
N ARG A 19 -9.33 -16.49 -7.61
CA ARG A 19 -10.75 -16.58 -8.02
C ARG A 19 -11.58 -15.43 -7.45
N SER A 20 -11.40 -15.10 -6.16
CA SER A 20 -12.09 -13.98 -5.53
C SER A 20 -11.71 -12.63 -6.15
N SER A 21 -10.46 -12.44 -6.55
CA SER A 21 -10.03 -11.21 -7.25
C SER A 21 -10.73 -11.05 -8.61
N PHE A 22 -10.83 -12.14 -9.39
CA PHE A 22 -11.56 -12.12 -10.65
C PHE A 22 -13.07 -12.04 -10.47
N GLN A 23 -13.61 -12.62 -9.38
CA GLN A 23 -15.01 -12.44 -9.02
C GLN A 23 -15.31 -10.95 -8.74
N ALA A 24 -14.50 -10.29 -7.92
CA ALA A 24 -14.65 -8.86 -7.67
C ALA A 24 -14.55 -8.05 -8.96
N ARG A 25 -13.59 -8.36 -9.85
CA ARG A 25 -13.47 -7.71 -11.15
C ARG A 25 -14.73 -7.84 -12.01
N ASN A 26 -15.37 -9.00 -11.97
CA ASN A 26 -16.58 -9.26 -12.78
C ASN A 26 -17.85 -8.66 -12.17
N GLU A 27 -17.94 -8.58 -10.85
CA GLU A 27 -19.16 -8.18 -10.14
C GLU A 27 -19.21 -6.67 -9.80
N MET A 28 -18.03 -6.03 -9.62
CA MET A 28 -17.98 -4.61 -9.24
C MET A 28 -18.05 -3.70 -10.47
N PRO A 29 -18.75 -2.53 -10.36
CA PRO A 29 -18.98 -1.64 -11.50
C PRO A 29 -17.71 -1.10 -12.16
N TRP A 30 -16.59 -1.04 -11.43
CA TRP A 30 -15.30 -0.52 -11.91
C TRP A 30 -14.38 -1.59 -12.50
N GLY A 31 -14.73 -2.87 -12.44
CA GLY A 31 -13.83 -3.96 -12.81
C GLY A 31 -13.26 -3.85 -14.23
N ASP A 32 -14.07 -3.48 -15.21
CA ASP A 32 -13.65 -3.30 -16.60
C ASP A 32 -12.84 -2.02 -16.85
N SER A 33 -12.94 -1.03 -15.95
CA SER A 33 -12.23 0.24 -16.07
C SER A 33 -10.78 0.19 -15.53
N ILE A 34 -10.44 -0.88 -14.81
CA ILE A 34 -9.11 -1.04 -14.20
C ILE A 34 -8.16 -1.70 -15.21
N PRO A 35 -7.06 -1.00 -15.61
CA PRO A 35 -6.08 -1.56 -16.53
C PRO A 35 -5.46 -2.86 -16.00
N GLU A 36 -5.09 -3.75 -16.90
CA GLU A 36 -4.60 -5.09 -16.56
C GLU A 36 -3.32 -5.07 -15.70
N ASP A 37 -2.41 -4.17 -15.96
CA ASP A 37 -1.18 -3.98 -15.19
C ASP A 37 -1.47 -3.47 -13.77
N ILE A 38 -2.41 -2.54 -13.62
CA ILE A 38 -2.88 -2.04 -12.32
C ILE A 38 -3.58 -3.15 -11.53
N PHE A 39 -4.47 -3.91 -12.17
CA PHE A 39 -5.12 -5.06 -11.54
C PHE A 39 -4.10 -6.10 -11.07
N ARG A 40 -3.15 -6.46 -11.94
CA ARG A 40 -2.12 -7.47 -11.68
C ARG A 40 -1.24 -7.13 -10.47
N HIS A 41 -0.91 -5.85 -10.29
CA HIS A 41 0.04 -5.44 -9.27
C HIS A 41 -0.60 -4.90 -8.00
N PHE A 42 -1.83 -4.40 -8.06
CA PHE A 42 -2.44 -3.68 -6.95
C PHE A 42 -3.82 -4.21 -6.50
N VAL A 43 -4.36 -5.23 -7.17
CA VAL A 43 -5.56 -5.98 -6.74
C VAL A 43 -5.22 -7.44 -6.48
N LEU A 44 -4.61 -8.11 -7.46
CA LEU A 44 -4.39 -9.55 -7.46
C LEU A 44 -3.49 -10.06 -6.31
N PRO A 45 -2.37 -9.38 -5.93
CA PRO A 45 -1.52 -9.85 -4.85
C PRO A 45 -2.25 -9.88 -3.52
N VAL A 46 -2.09 -10.98 -2.77
CA VAL A 46 -2.65 -11.11 -1.42
C VAL A 46 -1.80 -10.31 -0.43
N ARG A 47 -0.47 -10.47 -0.52
CA ARG A 47 0.49 -9.80 0.38
C ARG A 47 0.55 -8.30 0.12
N ILE A 48 0.65 -7.55 1.21
CA ILE A 48 0.68 -6.08 1.20
C ILE A 48 2.00 -5.57 1.76
N ASN A 49 2.48 -6.15 2.87
CA ASN A 49 3.75 -5.82 3.49
C ASN A 49 4.45 -7.08 4.04
N ASN A 50 4.52 -7.23 5.37
CA ASN A 50 5.16 -8.35 6.08
C ASN A 50 4.20 -9.11 7.01
N GLU A 51 2.92 -8.87 6.86
CA GLU A 51 1.84 -9.54 7.60
C GLU A 51 1.81 -11.05 7.36
N ASN A 52 1.20 -11.80 8.26
CA ASN A 52 0.73 -13.14 7.93
C ASN A 52 -0.47 -13.03 7.00
N LEU A 53 -0.52 -13.90 5.98
CA LEU A 53 -1.66 -13.94 5.08
C LEU A 53 -2.81 -14.73 5.73
N ASP A 54 -4.04 -14.38 5.37
CA ASP A 54 -5.25 -15.05 5.79
C ASP A 54 -6.32 -15.01 4.69
N GLU A 55 -7.49 -15.54 4.98
CA GLU A 55 -8.61 -15.59 4.04
C GLU A 55 -9.48 -14.31 4.05
N SER A 56 -8.94 -13.19 4.49
CA SER A 56 -9.65 -11.89 4.59
C SER A 56 -10.33 -11.46 3.30
N ARG A 57 -9.72 -11.74 2.15
CA ARG A 57 -10.26 -11.32 0.85
C ARG A 57 -11.69 -11.81 0.63
N MET A 58 -11.98 -13.08 0.92
CA MET A 58 -13.31 -13.64 0.74
C MET A 58 -14.29 -13.08 1.77
N VAL A 59 -13.86 -12.99 3.02
CA VAL A 59 -14.68 -12.45 4.12
C VAL A 59 -15.04 -10.98 3.86
N PHE A 60 -14.06 -10.17 3.51
CA PHE A 60 -14.28 -8.74 3.26
C PHE A 60 -15.10 -8.49 1.98
N PHE A 61 -14.92 -9.31 0.94
CA PHE A 61 -15.76 -9.22 -0.25
C PHE A 61 -17.23 -9.43 0.11
N ASP A 62 -17.55 -10.45 0.89
CA ASP A 62 -18.94 -10.74 1.28
C ASP A 62 -19.55 -9.63 2.16
N GLU A 63 -18.77 -8.98 3.02
CA GLU A 63 -19.25 -7.87 3.84
C GLU A 63 -19.39 -6.54 3.07
N LEU A 64 -18.54 -6.31 2.06
CA LEU A 64 -18.43 -5.00 1.41
C LEU A 64 -19.17 -4.91 0.07
N LYS A 65 -19.31 -5.99 -0.69
CA LYS A 65 -19.83 -5.96 -2.07
C LYS A 65 -21.14 -5.21 -2.22
N ASP A 66 -22.10 -5.48 -1.35
CA ASP A 66 -23.42 -4.84 -1.43
C ASP A 66 -23.40 -3.40 -0.89
N ARG A 67 -22.48 -3.10 0.01
CA ARG A 67 -22.27 -1.76 0.59
C ARG A 67 -21.71 -0.77 -0.45
N VAL A 68 -20.86 -1.25 -1.37
CA VAL A 68 -20.14 -0.37 -2.31
C VAL A 68 -20.66 -0.44 -3.76
N LYS A 69 -21.38 -1.47 -4.14
CA LYS A 69 -21.78 -1.75 -5.54
C LYS A 69 -22.55 -0.61 -6.22
N GLY A 70 -23.30 0.18 -5.46
CA GLY A 70 -24.08 1.32 -5.98
C GLY A 70 -23.30 2.65 -6.03
N LEU A 71 -22.05 2.66 -5.64
CA LEU A 71 -21.23 3.87 -5.51
C LEU A 71 -20.34 4.09 -6.73
N SER A 72 -19.88 5.32 -6.94
CA SER A 72 -18.73 5.59 -7.79
C SER A 72 -17.46 4.97 -7.21
N LEU A 73 -16.42 4.73 -8.04
CA LEU A 73 -15.15 4.20 -7.55
C LEU A 73 -14.53 5.10 -6.45
N TYR A 74 -14.68 6.43 -6.61
CA TYR A 74 -14.19 7.40 -5.63
C TYR A 74 -14.93 7.26 -4.29
N ASP A 75 -16.26 7.23 -4.32
CA ASP A 75 -17.09 7.11 -3.11
C ASP A 75 -16.93 5.74 -2.46
N ALA A 76 -16.71 4.69 -3.27
CA ALA A 76 -16.44 3.34 -2.76
C ALA A 76 -15.13 3.27 -1.95
N VAL A 77 -14.08 4.01 -2.35
CA VAL A 77 -12.85 4.11 -1.56
C VAL A 77 -13.13 4.74 -0.19
N LEU A 78 -13.87 5.85 -0.16
CA LEU A 78 -14.24 6.52 1.11
C LEU A 78 -15.09 5.60 1.98
N GLU A 79 -16.05 4.89 1.41
CA GLU A 79 -16.94 3.98 2.12
C GLU A 79 -16.22 2.76 2.69
N VAL A 80 -15.25 2.19 1.95
CA VAL A 80 -14.40 1.12 2.47
C VAL A 80 -13.56 1.61 3.65
N ASN A 81 -13.01 2.82 3.59
CA ASN A 81 -12.26 3.38 4.72
C ASN A 81 -13.15 3.63 5.94
N HIS A 82 -14.39 4.05 5.72
CA HIS A 82 -15.41 4.16 6.77
C HIS A 82 -15.70 2.82 7.43
N TRP A 83 -15.92 1.77 6.62
CA TRP A 83 -16.09 0.41 7.12
C TRP A 83 -14.87 -0.08 7.90
N CYS A 84 -13.65 0.26 7.47
CA CYS A 84 -12.43 -0.07 8.19
C CYS A 84 -12.40 0.60 9.57
N HIS A 85 -12.79 1.87 9.68
CA HIS A 85 -12.89 2.60 10.93
C HIS A 85 -13.92 1.98 11.91
N GLU A 86 -15.00 1.39 11.40
CA GLU A 86 -15.99 0.66 12.22
C GLU A 86 -15.40 -0.60 12.88
N LYS A 87 -14.33 -1.15 12.33
CA LYS A 87 -13.73 -2.44 12.75
C LYS A 87 -12.47 -2.30 13.58
N VAL A 88 -11.64 -1.31 13.28
CA VAL A 88 -10.29 -1.16 13.86
C VAL A 88 -10.05 0.28 14.26
N ILE A 89 -9.52 0.47 15.48
CA ILE A 89 -9.08 1.76 15.98
C ILE A 89 -7.57 1.79 16.21
N TYR A 90 -6.96 2.95 16.08
CA TYR A 90 -5.53 3.13 16.32
C TYR A 90 -5.16 2.84 17.77
N THR A 91 -4.15 1.99 17.95
CA THR A 91 -3.53 1.76 19.25
C THR A 91 -2.02 1.52 19.03
N PRO A 92 -1.14 2.32 19.69
CA PRO A 92 0.30 2.10 19.59
C PRO A 92 0.66 0.68 20.08
N SER A 93 1.47 -0.01 19.31
CA SER A 93 2.01 -1.32 19.70
C SER A 93 3.39 -1.51 19.06
N ASP A 94 4.24 -2.30 19.70
CA ASP A 94 5.57 -2.66 19.18
C ASP A 94 5.54 -4.03 18.48
N GLY A 95 4.36 -4.56 18.28
CA GLY A 95 4.17 -5.88 17.70
C GLY A 95 4.47 -5.95 16.22
N ARG A 96 4.58 -7.18 15.74
CA ARG A 96 4.62 -7.52 14.32
C ARG A 96 3.28 -7.16 13.67
N THR A 97 3.30 -6.74 12.40
CA THR A 97 2.09 -6.47 11.62
C THR A 97 1.17 -7.70 11.60
N SER A 98 -0.02 -7.53 12.15
CA SER A 98 -1.04 -8.59 12.22
C SER A 98 -1.65 -8.85 10.85
N SER A 99 -2.19 -10.06 10.65
CA SER A 99 -3.01 -10.33 9.46
C SER A 99 -4.31 -9.52 9.49
N PRO A 100 -4.92 -9.23 8.33
CA PRO A 100 -6.15 -8.43 8.27
C PRO A 100 -7.30 -8.94 9.15
N LEU A 101 -7.57 -10.25 9.18
CA LEU A 101 -8.59 -10.84 10.06
C LEU A 101 -8.20 -10.78 11.53
N ALA A 102 -6.91 -10.89 11.86
CA ALA A 102 -6.46 -10.73 13.23
C ALA A 102 -6.67 -9.30 13.73
N SER A 103 -6.41 -8.28 12.89
CA SER A 103 -6.68 -6.88 13.21
C SER A 103 -8.17 -6.64 13.49
N VAL A 104 -9.06 -7.19 12.66
CA VAL A 104 -10.52 -7.13 12.91
C VAL A 104 -10.89 -7.81 14.21
N LYS A 105 -10.32 -9.01 14.48
CA LYS A 105 -10.62 -9.76 15.70
C LYS A 105 -10.18 -9.05 16.97
N THR A 106 -9.06 -8.34 16.93
CA THR A 106 -8.56 -7.58 18.08
C THR A 106 -9.18 -6.18 18.17
N ALA A 107 -9.77 -5.68 17.07
CA ALA A 107 -10.38 -4.36 16.93
C ALA A 107 -9.40 -3.19 17.13
N TYR A 108 -8.09 -3.40 17.07
CA TYR A 108 -7.09 -2.34 17.16
C TYR A 108 -5.84 -2.65 16.31
N GLY A 109 -5.11 -1.62 15.97
CA GLY A 109 -3.83 -1.69 15.28
C GLY A 109 -3.09 -0.37 15.31
N ARG A 110 -1.79 -0.39 15.03
CA ARG A 110 -1.04 0.82 14.68
C ARG A 110 -1.18 1.09 13.17
N CYS A 111 -0.58 2.14 12.69
CA CYS A 111 -0.67 2.53 11.26
C CYS A 111 -0.28 1.40 10.28
N GLY A 112 0.66 0.51 10.67
CA GLY A 112 1.04 -0.66 9.87
C GLY A 112 -0.08 -1.67 9.70
N GLU A 113 -0.79 -2.03 10.78
CA GLU A 113 -1.95 -2.93 10.76
C GLU A 113 -3.14 -2.29 10.06
N GLU A 114 -3.46 -1.03 10.41
CA GLU A 114 -4.60 -0.31 9.82
C GLU A 114 -4.45 -0.18 8.30
N SER A 115 -3.27 0.20 7.82
CA SER A 115 -3.03 0.33 6.37
C SER A 115 -3.01 -1.01 5.64
N THR A 116 -2.45 -2.07 6.24
CA THR A 116 -2.51 -3.43 5.69
C THR A 116 -3.95 -3.93 5.61
N PHE A 117 -4.73 -3.73 6.66
CA PHE A 117 -6.14 -4.09 6.71
C PHE A 117 -6.95 -3.33 5.66
N THR A 118 -6.78 -2.02 5.56
CA THR A 118 -7.52 -1.18 4.61
C THR A 118 -7.17 -1.53 3.15
N VAL A 119 -5.90 -1.81 2.85
CA VAL A 119 -5.51 -2.29 1.51
C VAL A 119 -6.14 -3.65 1.19
N ALA A 120 -6.19 -4.58 2.17
CA ALA A 120 -6.85 -5.86 1.98
C ALA A 120 -8.35 -5.70 1.71
N ALA A 121 -9.03 -4.80 2.42
CA ALA A 121 -10.44 -4.49 2.24
C ALA A 121 -10.72 -3.90 0.84
N LEU A 122 -9.96 -2.91 0.40
CA LEU A 122 -10.08 -2.34 -0.94
C LEU A 122 -9.85 -3.37 -2.05
N ARG A 123 -8.78 -4.16 -1.94
CA ARG A 123 -8.46 -5.21 -2.92
C ARG A 123 -9.53 -6.31 -2.96
N SER A 124 -10.23 -6.57 -1.85
CA SER A 124 -11.29 -7.58 -1.80
C SER A 124 -12.46 -7.24 -2.73
N VAL A 125 -12.79 -5.96 -2.88
CA VAL A 125 -13.82 -5.47 -3.80
C VAL A 125 -13.24 -4.97 -5.13
N GLY A 126 -12.03 -5.40 -5.47
CA GLY A 126 -11.41 -5.11 -6.76
C GLY A 126 -10.88 -3.70 -6.93
N ILE A 127 -10.75 -2.91 -5.88
CA ILE A 127 -10.16 -1.56 -5.91
C ILE A 127 -8.64 -1.67 -5.77
N PRO A 128 -7.85 -1.16 -6.76
CA PRO A 128 -6.40 -1.19 -6.65
C PRO A 128 -5.92 -0.30 -5.52
N ALA A 129 -5.13 -0.88 -4.63
CA ALA A 129 -4.62 -0.17 -3.46
C ALA A 129 -3.21 -0.64 -3.08
N ARG A 130 -2.47 0.25 -2.42
CA ARG A 130 -1.13 -0.02 -1.90
C ARG A 130 -0.89 0.69 -0.59
N GLN A 131 -0.10 0.07 0.28
CA GLN A 131 0.39 0.71 1.48
C GLN A 131 1.57 1.62 1.11
N VAL A 132 1.56 2.84 1.61
CA VAL A 132 2.70 3.76 1.53
C VAL A 132 3.33 3.86 2.90
N TYR A 133 4.65 3.92 2.93
CA TYR A 133 5.41 4.04 4.17
C TYR A 133 6.46 5.15 4.04
N THR A 134 6.55 5.97 5.08
CA THR A 134 7.69 6.86 5.31
C THR A 134 8.44 6.38 6.54
N PRO A 135 9.74 6.06 6.42
CA PRO A 135 10.52 5.55 7.57
C PRO A 135 10.79 6.62 8.61
N ARG A 136 10.74 7.88 8.20
CA ARG A 136 11.02 9.02 9.06
C ARG A 136 10.41 10.30 8.49
N TRP A 137 9.75 11.07 9.34
CA TRP A 137 9.33 12.43 9.01
C TRP A 137 10.51 13.42 9.04
N ALA A 138 10.42 14.50 8.27
CA ALA A 138 11.45 15.55 8.29
C ALA A 138 11.59 16.29 9.64
N HIS A 139 10.60 16.23 10.50
CA HIS A 139 10.51 16.99 11.76
C HIS A 139 10.53 16.13 13.02
N THR A 140 10.50 14.81 12.88
CA THR A 140 10.54 13.85 14.00
C THR A 140 11.10 12.51 13.55
N ASP A 141 11.59 11.72 14.50
CA ASP A 141 12.10 10.36 14.26
C ASP A 141 10.99 9.31 14.01
N ASP A 142 9.74 9.71 14.10
CA ASP A 142 8.62 8.83 13.88
C ASP A 142 8.46 8.46 12.39
N ASN A 143 7.92 7.29 12.19
CA ASN A 143 7.50 6.76 10.89
C ASN A 143 5.97 6.80 10.76
N HIS A 144 5.48 6.56 9.54
CA HIS A 144 4.03 6.41 9.31
C HIS A 144 3.75 5.52 8.11
N ALA A 145 2.60 4.84 8.16
CA ALA A 145 2.06 4.07 7.05
C ALA A 145 0.60 4.49 6.80
N TRP A 146 0.26 4.64 5.53
CA TRP A 146 -1.10 4.99 5.08
C TRP A 146 -1.44 4.27 3.79
N VAL A 147 -2.52 4.64 3.13
CA VAL A 147 -3.02 3.97 1.93
C VAL A 147 -3.08 4.91 0.74
N GLU A 148 -2.76 4.38 -0.42
CA GLU A 148 -3.14 4.93 -1.71
C GLU A 148 -4.09 3.98 -2.42
N ALA A 149 -5.18 4.53 -3.00
CA ALA A 149 -6.08 3.84 -3.91
C ALA A 149 -6.04 4.46 -5.31
N TRP A 150 -6.08 3.61 -6.33
CA TRP A 150 -6.14 4.06 -7.71
C TRP A 150 -7.60 4.29 -8.12
N VAL A 151 -7.89 5.52 -8.55
CA VAL A 151 -9.23 5.94 -8.99
C VAL A 151 -9.11 6.65 -10.34
N ASN A 152 -9.69 6.07 -11.38
CA ASN A 152 -9.82 6.69 -12.70
C ASN A 152 -8.52 7.29 -13.28
N GLY A 153 -7.42 6.55 -13.16
CA GLY A 153 -6.12 6.95 -13.73
C GLY A 153 -5.17 7.66 -12.76
N LYS A 154 -5.54 7.85 -11.50
CA LYS A 154 -4.72 8.54 -10.50
C LYS A 154 -4.67 7.80 -9.18
N TRP A 155 -3.56 7.93 -8.47
CA TRP A 155 -3.42 7.51 -7.09
C TRP A 155 -3.89 8.63 -6.16
N TYR A 156 -4.72 8.27 -5.19
CA TYR A 156 -5.23 9.14 -4.13
C TYR A 156 -4.85 8.56 -2.79
N PHE A 157 -4.32 9.38 -1.90
CA PHE A 157 -3.95 8.95 -0.56
C PHE A 157 -5.02 9.28 0.48
N PHE A 158 -4.98 8.57 1.61
CA PHE A 158 -5.80 8.84 2.80
C PHE A 158 -5.27 8.06 4.00
N GLY A 159 -5.63 8.50 5.21
CA GLY A 159 -5.33 7.77 6.45
C GLY A 159 -6.15 6.49 6.55
N ALA A 160 -5.49 5.38 6.83
CA ALA A 160 -6.15 4.08 7.01
C ALA A 160 -6.98 4.06 8.28
N CYS A 161 -8.23 3.60 8.20
CA CYS A 161 -9.19 3.65 9.30
C CYS A 161 -9.46 5.08 9.83
N GLU A 162 -9.07 6.11 9.09
CA GLU A 162 -9.24 7.53 9.42
C GLU A 162 -10.11 8.18 8.33
N PRO A 163 -11.45 8.05 8.39
CA PRO A 163 -12.33 8.54 7.34
C PRO A 163 -12.33 10.07 7.29
N GLU A 164 -12.12 10.60 6.10
CA GLU A 164 -12.20 12.01 5.76
C GLU A 164 -13.25 12.22 4.67
N PRO A 165 -13.81 13.42 4.52
CA PRO A 165 -14.87 13.67 3.53
C PRO A 165 -14.39 13.59 2.08
N VAL A 166 -13.10 13.67 1.84
CA VAL A 166 -12.49 13.62 0.50
C VAL A 166 -11.16 12.88 0.56
N LEU A 167 -10.75 12.30 -0.57
CA LEU A 167 -9.40 11.71 -0.74
C LEU A 167 -8.34 12.83 -0.83
N ASN A 168 -7.08 12.46 -0.65
CA ASN A 168 -5.94 13.38 -0.51
C ASN A 168 -6.05 14.31 0.70
N LEU A 169 -6.75 13.87 1.72
CA LEU A 169 -6.86 14.55 3.00
C LEU A 169 -6.47 13.59 4.13
N GLY A 170 -5.70 14.08 5.08
CA GLY A 170 -5.27 13.41 6.29
C GLY A 170 -4.48 14.37 7.17
N TRP A 171 -4.38 14.09 8.46
CA TRP A 171 -3.61 14.90 9.40
C TRP A 171 -2.14 15.10 8.98
N PHE A 172 -1.61 14.16 8.21
CA PHE A 172 -0.22 14.15 7.76
C PHE A 172 0.05 14.92 6.44
N ASN A 173 -0.94 15.64 5.87
CA ASN A 173 -0.73 16.40 4.62
C ASN A 173 0.49 17.34 4.73
N GLY A 174 0.57 18.14 5.80
CA GLY A 174 1.70 19.04 6.01
C GLY A 174 3.05 18.32 6.11
N PRO A 175 3.21 17.30 6.95
CA PRO A 175 4.38 16.43 6.97
C PRO A 175 4.71 15.77 5.64
N ALA A 176 3.72 15.29 4.90
CA ALA A 176 3.91 14.62 3.61
C ALA A 176 4.53 15.54 2.55
N TYR A 177 4.09 16.81 2.47
CA TYR A 177 4.70 17.80 1.56
C TYR A 177 6.18 18.10 1.83
N ARG A 178 6.68 17.68 2.98
CA ARG A 178 8.09 17.84 3.39
C ARG A 178 8.78 16.50 3.61
N GLY A 179 8.15 15.43 3.20
CA GLY A 179 8.70 14.10 3.29
C GLY A 179 9.93 13.93 2.41
N MET A 180 10.87 13.11 2.86
CA MET A 180 12.12 12.86 2.12
C MET A 180 12.08 11.54 1.38
N LEU A 181 11.28 10.61 1.84
CA LEU A 181 11.11 9.30 1.25
C LEU A 181 9.70 8.79 1.54
N MET A 182 9.01 8.40 0.49
CA MET A 182 7.74 7.69 0.56
C MET A 182 7.79 6.54 -0.42
N HIS A 183 7.65 5.34 0.08
CA HIS A 183 7.83 4.16 -0.74
C HIS A 183 6.74 3.13 -0.51
N THR A 184 6.60 2.23 -1.45
CA THR A 184 5.68 1.10 -1.38
C THR A 184 6.32 -0.16 -1.95
N LYS A 185 5.88 -1.31 -1.45
CA LYS A 185 6.27 -2.63 -1.98
C LYS A 185 5.23 -3.12 -2.96
N VAL A 186 5.68 -3.49 -4.15
CA VAL A 186 4.88 -4.14 -5.17
C VAL A 186 5.33 -5.59 -5.28
N PHE A 187 4.46 -6.52 -4.89
CA PHE A 187 4.79 -7.94 -4.92
C PHE A 187 4.68 -8.49 -6.35
N GLY A 188 5.76 -9.11 -6.78
CA GLY A 188 5.94 -9.59 -8.15
C GLY A 188 6.94 -8.76 -8.95
N LYS A 189 7.06 -9.08 -10.25
CA LYS A 189 7.95 -8.35 -11.17
C LYS A 189 7.21 -7.12 -11.71
N TYR A 190 7.47 -5.98 -11.10
CA TYR A 190 6.86 -4.71 -11.48
C TYR A 190 7.76 -3.91 -12.44
N ASN A 191 7.16 -3.36 -13.50
CA ASN A 191 7.82 -2.51 -14.50
C ASN A 191 7.00 -1.24 -14.79
N GLY A 192 6.37 -0.67 -13.77
CA GLY A 192 5.63 0.59 -13.87
C GLY A 192 6.53 1.82 -14.01
N PRO A 193 5.93 3.01 -14.07
CA PRO A 193 6.64 4.26 -14.37
C PRO A 193 7.41 4.84 -13.17
N GLU A 194 7.13 4.37 -11.96
CA GLU A 194 7.75 4.91 -10.74
C GLU A 194 9.24 4.55 -10.63
N ASP A 195 9.98 5.38 -9.94
CA ASP A 195 11.40 5.12 -9.67
C ASP A 195 11.58 3.91 -8.76
N VAL A 196 12.30 2.92 -9.26
CA VAL A 196 12.62 1.69 -8.51
C VAL A 196 13.78 1.95 -7.56
N MET A 197 13.54 1.71 -6.28
CA MET A 197 14.56 1.80 -5.23
C MET A 197 15.30 0.49 -5.06
N GLU A 198 14.56 -0.62 -5.03
CA GLU A 198 15.11 -1.97 -4.85
C GLU A 198 14.30 -3.01 -5.63
N ARG A 199 14.99 -4.05 -6.10
CA ARG A 199 14.38 -5.27 -6.63
C ARG A 199 14.92 -6.47 -5.89
N THR A 200 14.01 -7.25 -5.33
CA THR A 200 14.30 -8.55 -4.73
C THR A 200 13.59 -9.65 -5.52
N ASP A 201 13.83 -10.90 -5.17
CA ASP A 201 13.10 -12.05 -5.74
C ASP A 201 11.60 -12.03 -5.36
N GLY A 202 11.23 -11.35 -4.26
CA GLY A 202 9.89 -11.32 -3.71
C GLY A 202 9.06 -10.10 -4.09
N TYR A 203 9.69 -8.93 -4.22
CA TYR A 203 9.01 -7.66 -4.45
C TYR A 203 9.91 -6.64 -5.18
N THR A 204 9.28 -5.61 -5.69
CA THR A 204 9.93 -4.38 -6.16
C THR A 204 9.53 -3.25 -5.21
N GLU A 205 10.49 -2.51 -4.68
CA GLU A 205 10.25 -1.31 -3.88
C GLU A 205 10.38 -0.07 -4.76
N ILE A 206 9.36 0.77 -4.74
CA ILE A 206 9.25 1.95 -5.59
C ILE A 206 9.05 3.21 -4.77
N ASN A 207 9.63 4.32 -5.23
CA ASN A 207 9.44 5.64 -4.66
C ASN A 207 8.15 6.27 -5.22
N VAL A 208 7.31 6.77 -4.33
CA VAL A 208 6.02 7.40 -4.68
C VAL A 208 5.94 8.86 -4.24
N ILE A 209 7.06 9.47 -3.88
CA ILE A 209 7.12 10.84 -3.35
C ILE A 209 6.50 11.88 -4.30
N ASP A 210 6.54 11.63 -5.62
CA ASP A 210 5.97 12.53 -6.63
C ASP A 210 4.46 12.71 -6.51
N ASN A 211 3.75 11.81 -5.80
CA ASN A 211 2.33 11.96 -5.48
C ASN A 211 2.07 13.00 -4.39
N TYR A 212 3.10 13.42 -3.64
CA TYR A 212 2.97 14.27 -2.45
C TYR A 212 3.65 15.61 -2.58
N ALA A 213 4.81 15.65 -3.24
CA ALA A 213 5.60 16.88 -3.36
C ALA A 213 6.36 16.92 -4.69
N PRO A 214 6.64 18.12 -5.23
CA PRO A 214 7.56 18.25 -6.34
C PRO A 214 8.93 17.68 -5.98
N SER A 215 9.46 16.80 -6.81
CA SER A 215 10.78 16.21 -6.62
C SER A 215 11.76 16.67 -7.71
N ALA A 216 13.05 16.49 -7.46
CA ALA A 216 14.11 16.71 -8.43
C ALA A 216 15.11 15.56 -8.37
N LYS A 217 15.60 15.15 -9.55
CA LYS A 217 16.67 14.15 -9.63
C LYS A 217 18.03 14.85 -9.55
N ALA A 218 18.86 14.41 -8.59
CA ALA A 218 20.24 14.85 -8.48
C ALA A 218 21.17 13.68 -8.80
N VAL A 219 22.21 13.95 -9.59
CA VAL A 219 23.30 13.01 -9.83
C VAL A 219 24.50 13.44 -9.02
N ILE A 220 24.96 12.57 -8.11
CA ILE A 220 26.12 12.84 -7.28
C ILE A 220 27.28 12.00 -7.78
N THR A 221 28.36 12.65 -8.18
CA THR A 221 29.59 11.98 -8.58
C THR A 221 30.65 12.23 -7.52
N VAL A 222 31.18 11.16 -6.95
CA VAL A 222 32.30 11.22 -5.99
C VAL A 222 33.59 10.97 -6.75
N THR A 223 34.54 11.91 -6.63
CA THR A 223 35.85 11.81 -7.25
C THR A 223 36.95 11.97 -6.20
N ASP A 224 38.14 11.41 -6.47
CA ASP A 224 39.36 11.70 -5.71
C ASP A 224 39.92 13.12 -6.03
N ALA A 225 41.00 13.49 -5.39
CA ALA A 225 41.65 14.80 -5.58
C ALA A 225 42.14 15.05 -7.02
N ASN A 226 42.26 14.01 -7.86
CA ASN A 226 42.69 14.08 -9.24
C ASN A 226 41.49 14.04 -10.23
N GLY A 227 40.26 14.06 -9.71
CA GLY A 227 39.03 14.02 -10.51
C GLY A 227 38.66 12.62 -11.00
N LYS A 228 39.30 11.57 -10.53
CA LYS A 228 38.99 10.16 -10.90
C LYS A 228 37.80 9.65 -10.07
N PRO A 229 36.79 9.01 -10.68
CA PRO A 229 35.67 8.44 -9.96
C PRO A 229 36.08 7.46 -8.86
N VAL A 230 35.53 7.62 -7.69
CA VAL A 230 35.74 6.71 -6.54
C VAL A 230 34.68 5.63 -6.61
N LYS A 231 35.15 4.38 -6.76
CA LYS A 231 34.25 3.21 -6.75
C LYS A 231 33.79 2.93 -5.30
N ASP A 232 32.53 2.53 -5.19
CA ASP A 232 31.92 2.11 -3.93
C ASP A 232 31.96 3.19 -2.80
N ALA A 233 31.86 4.47 -3.19
CA ALA A 233 31.79 5.58 -2.23
C ALA A 233 30.42 5.55 -1.51
N LEU A 234 30.46 5.58 -0.17
CA LEU A 234 29.26 5.74 0.63
C LEU A 234 28.85 7.22 0.66
N VAL A 235 27.62 7.50 0.24
CA VAL A 235 27.01 8.84 0.31
C VAL A 235 25.80 8.78 1.23
N GLU A 236 25.81 9.54 2.30
CA GLU A 236 24.72 9.62 3.26
C GLU A 236 24.00 10.96 3.17
N PHE A 237 22.67 10.93 3.08
CA PHE A 237 21.84 12.10 3.27
C PHE A 237 21.34 12.15 4.69
N LYS A 238 21.61 13.27 5.39
CA LYS A 238 21.19 13.46 6.79
C LYS A 238 20.19 14.60 6.88
N ILE A 239 19.18 14.42 7.73
CA ILE A 239 18.25 15.46 8.16
C ILE A 239 18.71 15.94 9.53
N TYR A 240 18.70 17.23 9.73
CA TYR A 240 19.03 17.84 11.02
C TYR A 240 17.78 17.98 11.88
#